data_2412f5c27bee172cca8d0e5f345598c1
#
_entry.id   2412f5c27bee172cca8d0e5f345598c1
#
_cell.length_a   1.000
_cell.length_b   1.000
_cell.length_c   1.000
_cell.angle_alpha   90.00
_cell.angle_beta   90.00
_cell.angle_gamma   90.00
#
_symmetry.space_group_name_H-M   'P 1'
#
loop_
_entity.id
_entity.type
_entity.pdbx_description
1 polymer ?
#
loop_
_entity_poly.entity_id
_entity_poly.type
_entity_poly.pdbx_seq_one_letter_code
_entity_poly.pdbx_strand_id
1 'polypeptide(L)'
;MAEGERTECAEPPRDEPPADGALKRAEELKTQANDYFKAKDYENAIKFYSQAIELNPSNAIYYGNRSLAYLRTECYGYALGDATRAIELDKKYIKGYYRRAASNMALGKFRAALRDYETVVKVKPHDKDAKMKYQECNKIVKQKAFERAIAGDEHKRSVVDSLDIESMTIEDEYSGPKLEDGKVTISFMKELMQWYKDQKKLHRKCAYQILVQVKEVLSKLSTLVETTLKEIFNGDFVDRGSFSVEVILTLFGFKLLPSPAILCL
;
A
#
# COMPACT_ATOMS: atom_id res chain seq x y z
N MET A 1 20.51 60.90 21.24
CA MET A 1 20.79 59.96 22.31
C MET A 1 19.49 59.24 22.56
N ALA A 2 19.36 58.01 22.10
CA ALA A 2 18.24 57.12 22.38
C ALA A 2 18.86 55.80 22.82
N GLU A 3 18.76 55.51 24.10
CA GLU A 3 19.22 54.26 24.72
C GLU A 3 18.32 53.14 24.30
N GLY A 4 18.90 52.11 23.68
CA GLY A 4 18.20 50.89 23.34
C GLY A 4 18.09 49.96 24.54
N GLU A 5 16.88 49.72 24.99
CA GLU A 5 16.57 48.65 25.95
C GLU A 5 16.85 47.29 25.29
N ARG A 6 17.82 46.56 25.86
CA ARG A 6 18.04 45.15 25.54
C ARG A 6 17.00 44.35 26.35
N THR A 7 16.06 43.80 25.63
CA THR A 7 15.19 42.74 26.20
C THR A 7 16.06 41.51 26.48
N GLU A 8 16.31 41.24 27.75
CA GLU A 8 16.84 39.95 28.23
C GLU A 8 15.90 38.81 27.82
N CYS A 9 16.43 37.93 26.97
CA CYS A 9 15.77 36.67 26.73
C CYS A 9 15.80 35.83 28.00
N ALA A 10 14.65 35.62 28.63
CA ALA A 10 14.51 34.74 29.78
C ALA A 10 14.99 33.32 29.38
N GLU A 11 15.97 32.80 30.13
CA GLU A 11 16.41 31.42 30.06
C GLU A 11 15.21 30.47 30.28
N PRO A 12 15.12 29.35 29.60
CA PRO A 12 14.07 28.37 29.90
C PRO A 12 14.25 27.83 31.31
N PRO A 13 13.14 27.53 32.03
CA PRO A 13 13.20 27.08 33.39
C PRO A 13 14.03 25.79 33.49
N ARG A 14 15.02 25.79 34.39
CA ARG A 14 15.85 24.63 34.72
C ARG A 14 14.95 23.53 35.26
N ASP A 15 15.12 22.29 34.78
CA ASP A 15 14.46 21.08 35.28
C ASP A 15 14.89 20.78 36.73
N GLU A 16 14.33 21.49 37.70
CA GLU A 16 14.45 21.07 39.11
C GLU A 16 13.58 19.84 39.33
N PRO A 17 14.09 18.81 40.03
CA PRO A 17 13.29 17.62 40.34
C PRO A 17 12.06 18.03 41.15
N PRO A 18 10.85 17.52 40.79
CA PRO A 18 9.63 17.90 41.49
C PRO A 18 9.70 17.49 42.96
N ALA A 19 9.25 18.36 43.87
CA ALA A 19 9.21 18.10 45.30
C ALA A 19 8.41 16.82 45.58
N ASP A 20 8.80 16.05 46.62
CA ASP A 20 8.15 14.76 47.00
C ASP A 20 6.63 14.87 47.13
N GLY A 21 6.11 16.01 47.59
CA GLY A 21 4.67 16.26 47.65
C GLY A 21 4.00 16.36 46.25
N ALA A 22 4.69 16.96 45.28
CA ALA A 22 4.18 17.05 43.91
C ALA A 22 4.13 15.68 43.22
N LEU A 23 5.13 14.81 43.47
CA LEU A 23 5.16 13.45 42.95
C LEU A 23 4.00 12.59 43.48
N LYS A 24 3.73 12.66 44.80
CA LYS A 24 2.57 11.98 45.40
C LYS A 24 1.25 12.45 44.79
N ARG A 25 1.11 13.76 44.63
CA ARG A 25 -0.08 14.35 44.05
C ARG A 25 -0.27 13.95 42.58
N ALA A 26 0.81 13.87 41.79
CA ALA A 26 0.76 13.40 40.42
C ALA A 26 0.29 11.93 40.33
N GLU A 27 0.74 11.06 41.25
CA GLU A 27 0.29 9.65 41.29
C GLU A 27 -1.19 9.53 41.70
N GLU A 28 -1.69 10.36 42.62
CA GLU A 28 -3.11 10.42 42.96
C GLU A 28 -3.95 10.83 41.78
N LEU A 29 -3.54 11.89 41.05
CA LEU A 29 -4.21 12.33 39.82
C LEU A 29 -4.22 11.27 38.73
N LYS A 30 -3.10 10.56 38.54
CA LYS A 30 -3.04 9.40 37.60
C LYS A 30 -4.04 8.32 38.01
N THR A 31 -4.18 8.05 39.31
CA THR A 31 -5.12 7.03 39.81
C THR A 31 -6.55 7.45 39.54
N GLN A 32 -6.92 8.69 39.81
CA GLN A 32 -8.23 9.26 39.49
C GLN A 32 -8.48 9.19 37.94
N ALA A 33 -7.48 9.58 37.14
CA ALA A 33 -7.56 9.48 35.68
C ALA A 33 -7.81 8.04 35.21
N ASN A 34 -7.18 7.05 35.84
CA ASN A 34 -7.41 5.63 35.51
C ASN A 34 -8.85 5.20 35.87
N ASP A 35 -9.45 5.73 36.93
CA ASP A 35 -10.83 5.40 37.29
C ASP A 35 -11.83 6.02 36.30
N TYR A 36 -11.63 7.28 35.88
CA TYR A 36 -12.39 7.88 34.78
C TYR A 36 -12.23 7.08 33.45
N PHE A 37 -11.00 6.65 33.16
CA PHE A 37 -10.76 5.84 31.97
C PHE A 37 -11.52 4.50 32.01
N LYS A 38 -11.56 3.81 33.17
CA LYS A 38 -12.36 2.59 33.36
C LYS A 38 -13.86 2.84 33.22
N ALA A 39 -14.32 4.01 33.71
CA ALA A 39 -15.70 4.46 33.52
C ALA A 39 -16.02 4.91 32.08
N LYS A 40 -15.05 4.85 31.17
CA LYS A 40 -15.14 5.32 29.77
C LYS A 40 -15.33 6.84 29.63
N ASP A 41 -15.10 7.58 30.67
CA ASP A 41 -15.06 9.05 30.67
C ASP A 41 -13.66 9.51 30.26
N TYR A 42 -13.39 9.46 28.97
CA TYR A 42 -12.06 9.72 28.42
C TYR A 42 -11.68 11.20 28.50
N GLU A 43 -12.65 12.11 28.47
CA GLU A 43 -12.40 13.55 28.55
C GLU A 43 -11.85 13.93 29.94
N ASN A 44 -12.51 13.50 31.02
CA ASN A 44 -12.02 13.69 32.36
C ASN A 44 -10.70 12.92 32.60
N ALA A 45 -10.56 11.71 32.08
CA ALA A 45 -9.29 10.99 32.15
C ALA A 45 -8.14 11.80 31.52
N ILE A 46 -8.32 12.40 30.35
CA ILE A 46 -7.32 13.27 29.69
C ILE A 46 -6.97 14.47 30.55
N LYS A 47 -7.99 15.12 31.13
CA LYS A 47 -7.81 16.28 32.04
C LYS A 47 -6.94 15.93 33.23
N PHE A 48 -7.25 14.83 33.93
CA PHE A 48 -6.49 14.41 35.11
C PHE A 48 -5.10 13.91 34.76
N TYR A 49 -4.91 13.19 33.64
CA TYR A 49 -3.54 12.87 33.18
C TYR A 49 -2.74 14.12 32.80
N SER A 50 -3.37 15.15 32.26
CA SER A 50 -2.69 16.42 31.95
C SER A 50 -2.21 17.11 33.20
N GLN A 51 -3.03 17.18 34.27
CA GLN A 51 -2.62 17.71 35.57
C GLN A 51 -1.48 16.89 36.18
N ALA A 52 -1.50 15.56 36.05
CA ALA A 52 -0.40 14.73 36.54
C ALA A 52 0.91 15.01 35.75
N ILE A 53 0.84 15.25 34.47
CA ILE A 53 1.99 15.61 33.60
C ILE A 53 2.55 16.99 33.98
N GLU A 54 1.70 17.97 34.31
CA GLU A 54 2.12 19.30 34.76
C GLU A 54 2.94 19.21 36.06
N LEU A 55 2.57 18.31 36.97
CA LEU A 55 3.30 18.09 38.21
C LEU A 55 4.56 17.23 38.06
N ASN A 56 4.55 16.31 37.11
CA ASN A 56 5.70 15.44 36.83
C ASN A 56 5.81 15.14 35.32
N PRO A 57 6.48 16.01 34.56
CA PRO A 57 6.61 15.86 33.11
C PRO A 57 7.61 14.77 32.67
N SER A 58 8.34 14.15 33.61
CA SER A 58 9.34 13.13 33.28
C SER A 58 8.80 11.70 33.31
N ASN A 59 7.53 11.48 33.66
CA ASN A 59 6.96 10.14 33.79
C ASN A 59 6.30 9.66 32.46
N ALA A 60 6.94 8.72 31.75
CA ALA A 60 6.47 8.14 30.52
C ALA A 60 5.06 7.51 30.61
N ILE A 61 4.68 7.02 31.82
CA ILE A 61 3.40 6.31 32.00
C ILE A 61 2.22 7.27 31.84
N TYR A 62 2.33 8.52 32.31
CA TYR A 62 1.25 9.50 32.20
C TYR A 62 0.95 9.84 30.74
N TYR A 63 1.98 10.17 29.98
CA TYR A 63 1.85 10.38 28.54
C TYR A 63 1.29 9.15 27.82
N GLY A 64 1.84 7.99 28.15
CA GLY A 64 1.32 6.75 27.57
C GLY A 64 -0.17 6.56 27.87
N ASN A 65 -0.64 6.75 29.09
CA ASN A 65 -2.05 6.58 29.46
C ASN A 65 -2.93 7.64 28.80
N ARG A 66 -2.50 8.90 28.73
CA ARG A 66 -3.22 9.97 28.02
C ARG A 66 -3.30 9.68 26.51
N SER A 67 -2.23 9.17 25.91
CA SER A 67 -2.25 8.69 24.53
C SER A 67 -3.34 7.64 24.28
N LEU A 68 -3.53 6.70 25.20
CA LEU A 68 -4.58 5.70 25.08
C LEU A 68 -5.98 6.33 25.21
N ALA A 69 -6.16 7.33 26.07
CA ALA A 69 -7.42 8.06 26.17
C ALA A 69 -7.70 8.83 24.86
N TYR A 70 -6.70 9.50 24.28
CA TYR A 70 -6.82 10.14 22.97
C TYR A 70 -7.12 9.14 21.83
N LEU A 71 -6.60 7.92 21.89
CA LEU A 71 -6.98 6.88 20.92
C LEU A 71 -8.47 6.49 21.02
N ARG A 72 -9.03 6.51 22.23
CA ARG A 72 -10.46 6.20 22.48
C ARG A 72 -11.39 7.32 22.05
N THR A 73 -10.92 8.57 22.04
CA THR A 73 -11.65 9.75 21.54
C THR A 73 -11.31 10.07 20.08
N GLU A 74 -10.60 9.18 19.39
CA GLU A 74 -10.19 9.32 17.98
C GLU A 74 -9.30 10.54 17.71
N CYS A 75 -8.75 11.16 18.74
CA CYS A 75 -7.81 12.27 18.64
C CYS A 75 -6.39 11.77 18.31
N TYR A 76 -6.24 11.14 17.14
CA TYR A 76 -5.05 10.39 16.76
C TYR A 76 -3.75 11.21 16.69
N GLY A 77 -3.84 12.49 16.37
CA GLY A 77 -2.69 13.41 16.37
C GLY A 77 -2.09 13.61 17.76
N TYR A 78 -2.94 13.89 18.74
CA TYR A 78 -2.54 14.01 20.14
C TYR A 78 -2.05 12.69 20.72
N ALA A 79 -2.73 11.59 20.39
CA ALA A 79 -2.30 10.25 20.78
C ALA A 79 -0.90 9.92 20.26
N LEU A 80 -0.59 10.30 19.01
CA LEU A 80 0.74 10.11 18.39
C LEU A 80 1.81 10.92 19.11
N GLY A 81 1.53 12.20 19.42
CA GLY A 81 2.45 13.08 20.15
C GLY A 81 2.79 12.53 21.52
N ASP A 82 1.78 12.19 22.32
CA ASP A 82 1.95 11.63 23.65
C ASP A 82 2.68 10.28 23.66
N ALA A 83 2.34 9.38 22.72
CA ALA A 83 3.04 8.11 22.62
C ALA A 83 4.52 8.30 22.24
N THR A 84 4.82 9.29 21.41
CA THR A 84 6.20 9.63 21.03
C THR A 84 6.95 10.16 22.25
N ARG A 85 6.35 11.10 22.98
CA ARG A 85 6.95 11.65 24.20
C ARG A 85 7.19 10.58 25.26
N ALA A 86 6.26 9.64 25.43
CA ALA A 86 6.45 8.51 26.36
C ALA A 86 7.65 7.64 25.99
N ILE A 87 7.90 7.41 24.69
CA ILE A 87 9.06 6.62 24.19
C ILE A 87 10.37 7.42 24.34
N GLU A 88 10.34 8.72 24.17
CA GLU A 88 11.51 9.59 24.40
C GLU A 88 11.98 9.55 25.85
N LEU A 89 11.01 9.59 26.79
CA LEU A 89 11.28 9.52 28.22
C LEU A 89 11.73 8.12 28.67
N ASP A 90 11.12 7.07 28.12
CA ASP A 90 11.50 5.68 28.38
C ASP A 90 11.46 4.84 27.11
N LYS A 91 12.63 4.60 26.53
CA LYS A 91 12.81 3.77 25.34
C LYS A 91 12.39 2.29 25.54
N LYS A 92 12.25 1.83 26.78
CA LYS A 92 11.80 0.48 27.13
C LYS A 92 10.29 0.40 27.35
N TYR A 93 9.57 1.50 27.27
CA TYR A 93 8.12 1.55 27.46
C TYR A 93 7.37 0.97 26.26
N ILE A 94 7.25 -0.34 26.20
CA ILE A 94 6.67 -1.08 25.07
C ILE A 94 5.21 -0.68 24.75
N LYS A 95 4.43 -0.30 25.76
CA LYS A 95 3.06 0.21 25.55
C LYS A 95 3.05 1.51 24.72
N GLY A 96 4.08 2.34 24.82
CA GLY A 96 4.24 3.55 24.00
C GLY A 96 4.35 3.20 22.52
N TYR A 97 5.20 2.24 22.17
CA TYR A 97 5.33 1.77 20.76
C TYR A 97 4.01 1.23 20.21
N TYR A 98 3.29 0.41 21.00
CA TYR A 98 1.99 -0.10 20.57
C TYR A 98 0.99 1.02 20.30
N ARG A 99 0.91 2.02 21.19
CA ARG A 99 -0.01 3.17 21.06
C ARG A 99 0.38 4.07 19.90
N ARG A 100 1.69 4.30 19.71
CA ARG A 100 2.21 5.05 18.54
C ARG A 100 1.89 4.35 17.22
N ALA A 101 2.05 3.02 17.19
CA ALA A 101 1.66 2.21 16.05
C ALA A 101 0.17 2.31 15.75
N ALA A 102 -0.69 2.20 16.76
CA ALA A 102 -2.14 2.34 16.61
C ALA A 102 -2.54 3.73 16.09
N SER A 103 -1.91 4.80 16.60
CA SER A 103 -2.13 6.16 16.12
C SER A 103 -1.68 6.33 14.65
N ASN A 104 -0.51 5.80 14.30
CA ASN A 104 0.00 5.82 12.93
C ASN A 104 -0.88 5.00 11.97
N MET A 105 -1.45 3.89 12.41
CA MET A 105 -2.43 3.12 11.62
C MET A 105 -3.66 3.95 11.28
N ALA A 106 -4.26 4.61 12.28
CA ALA A 106 -5.43 5.46 12.10
C ALA A 106 -5.14 6.67 11.20
N LEU A 107 -3.93 7.22 11.26
CA LEU A 107 -3.47 8.32 10.41
C LEU A 107 -2.99 7.87 9.01
N GLY A 108 -3.12 6.61 8.66
CA GLY A 108 -2.68 6.09 7.36
C GLY A 108 -1.15 5.98 7.17
N LYS A 109 -0.36 6.19 8.23
CA LYS A 109 1.11 6.11 8.22
C LYS A 109 1.60 4.67 8.43
N PHE A 110 1.17 3.75 7.58
CA PHE A 110 1.32 2.30 7.77
C PHE A 110 2.77 1.83 7.91
N ARG A 111 3.74 2.42 7.18
CA ARG A 111 5.15 2.04 7.30
C ARG A 111 5.73 2.39 8.67
N ALA A 112 5.32 3.51 9.26
CA ALA A 112 5.73 3.91 10.61
C ALA A 112 5.10 2.98 11.65
N ALA A 113 3.80 2.68 11.51
CA ALA A 113 3.10 1.73 12.37
C ALA A 113 3.74 0.34 12.34
N LEU A 114 4.13 -0.14 11.17
CA LEU A 114 4.75 -1.46 11.00
C LEU A 114 6.05 -1.59 11.80
N ARG A 115 6.93 -0.57 11.78
CA ARG A 115 8.18 -0.56 12.55
C ARG A 115 7.93 -0.65 14.06
N ASP A 116 6.93 0.09 14.54
CA ASP A 116 6.60 0.08 15.96
C ASP A 116 5.96 -1.24 16.39
N TYR A 117 5.04 -1.82 15.60
CA TYR A 117 4.50 -3.16 15.87
C TYR A 117 5.58 -4.24 15.80
N GLU A 118 6.53 -4.15 14.88
CA GLU A 118 7.68 -5.06 14.82
C GLU A 118 8.48 -5.02 16.12
N THR A 119 8.73 -3.83 16.66
CA THR A 119 9.41 -3.65 17.94
C THR A 119 8.63 -4.31 19.09
N VAL A 120 7.31 -4.14 19.12
CA VAL A 120 6.44 -4.77 20.14
C VAL A 120 6.50 -6.29 20.04
N VAL A 121 6.39 -6.87 18.84
CA VAL A 121 6.43 -8.32 18.62
C VAL A 121 7.79 -8.91 18.96
N LYS A 122 8.90 -8.20 18.69
CA LYS A 122 10.26 -8.64 19.09
C LYS A 122 10.40 -8.75 20.60
N VAL A 123 9.86 -7.79 21.35
CA VAL A 123 9.96 -7.78 22.82
C VAL A 123 8.93 -8.70 23.48
N LYS A 124 7.75 -8.85 22.87
CA LYS A 124 6.66 -9.69 23.37
C LYS A 124 6.21 -10.71 22.32
N PRO A 125 7.00 -11.76 22.05
CA PRO A 125 6.72 -12.69 20.95
C PRO A 125 5.50 -13.58 21.18
N HIS A 126 4.95 -13.64 22.40
CA HIS A 126 3.75 -14.42 22.72
C HIS A 126 2.46 -13.59 22.77
N ASP A 127 2.55 -12.27 22.58
CA ASP A 127 1.38 -11.40 22.52
C ASP A 127 0.63 -11.61 21.18
N LYS A 128 -0.52 -12.29 21.27
CA LYS A 128 -1.33 -12.63 20.10
C LYS A 128 -1.91 -11.41 19.41
N ASP A 129 -2.33 -10.40 20.19
CA ASP A 129 -2.91 -9.17 19.66
C ASP A 129 -1.86 -8.36 18.90
N ALA A 130 -0.67 -8.19 19.47
CA ALA A 130 0.44 -7.51 18.80
C ALA A 130 0.84 -8.22 17.49
N LYS A 131 0.89 -9.55 17.48
CA LYS A 131 1.15 -10.32 16.25
C LYS A 131 0.08 -10.11 15.19
N MET A 132 -1.19 -10.15 15.58
CA MET A 132 -2.31 -9.94 14.67
C MET A 132 -2.25 -8.53 14.06
N LYS A 133 -2.04 -7.50 14.88
CA LYS A 133 -1.90 -6.11 14.42
C LYS A 133 -0.69 -5.90 13.51
N TYR A 134 0.43 -6.54 13.81
CA TYR A 134 1.60 -6.54 12.94
C TYR A 134 1.30 -7.16 11.57
N GLN A 135 0.65 -8.32 11.55
CA GLN A 135 0.29 -9.03 10.30
C GLN A 135 -0.69 -8.21 9.46
N GLU A 136 -1.73 -7.64 10.09
CA GLU A 136 -2.70 -6.75 9.45
C GLU A 136 -1.99 -5.54 8.80
N CYS A 137 -1.15 -4.86 9.56
CA CYS A 137 -0.38 -3.72 9.08
C CYS A 137 0.56 -4.10 7.92
N ASN A 138 1.26 -5.24 8.02
CA ASN A 138 2.17 -5.74 6.99
C ASN A 138 1.43 -6.06 5.68
N LYS A 139 0.22 -6.66 5.78
CA LYS A 139 -0.64 -6.90 4.61
C LYS A 139 -0.98 -5.59 3.89
N ILE A 140 -1.39 -4.56 4.64
CA ILE A 140 -1.72 -3.24 4.08
C ILE A 140 -0.49 -2.59 3.42
N VAL A 141 0.68 -2.66 4.07
CA VAL A 141 1.93 -2.10 3.51
C VAL A 141 2.31 -2.80 2.20
N LYS A 142 2.21 -4.13 2.15
CA LYS A 142 2.47 -4.91 0.92
C LYS A 142 1.49 -4.58 -0.20
N GLN A 143 0.20 -4.52 0.13
CA GLN A 143 -0.85 -4.16 -0.83
C GLN A 143 -0.61 -2.76 -1.41
N LYS A 144 -0.35 -1.75 -0.56
CA LYS A 144 -0.06 -0.39 -1.04
C LYS A 144 1.24 -0.29 -1.83
N ALA A 145 2.24 -1.13 -1.54
CA ALA A 145 3.46 -1.21 -2.34
C ALA A 145 3.18 -1.78 -3.74
N PHE A 146 2.36 -2.82 -3.82
CA PHE A 146 1.90 -3.42 -5.07
C PHE A 146 1.08 -2.43 -5.92
N GLU A 147 0.08 -1.76 -5.31
CA GLU A 147 -0.72 -0.72 -5.96
C GLU A 147 0.16 0.41 -6.54
N ARG A 148 1.19 0.85 -5.80
CA ARG A 148 2.14 1.87 -6.29
C ARG A 148 3.01 1.36 -7.44
N ALA A 149 3.41 0.10 -7.42
CA ALA A 149 4.19 -0.49 -8.50
C ALA A 149 3.38 -0.52 -9.80
N ILE A 150 2.10 -0.88 -9.72
CA ILE A 150 1.19 -0.86 -10.88
C ILE A 150 0.94 0.58 -11.34
N ALA A 151 0.58 1.50 -10.44
CA ALA A 151 0.33 2.89 -10.80
C ALA A 151 1.58 3.61 -11.38
N GLY A 152 2.78 3.18 -10.98
CA GLY A 152 4.03 3.70 -11.53
C GLY A 152 4.29 3.27 -12.98
N ASP A 153 3.67 2.18 -13.43
CA ASP A 153 3.78 1.73 -14.82
C ASP A 153 2.84 2.49 -15.77
N GLU A 154 1.77 3.10 -15.28
CA GLU A 154 0.88 3.94 -16.11
C GLU A 154 1.55 5.22 -16.65
N HIS A 155 2.63 5.68 -16.04
CA HIS A 155 3.38 6.87 -16.47
C HIS A 155 4.68 6.55 -17.22
N LYS A 156 5.09 5.30 -17.31
CA LYS A 156 6.16 4.92 -18.21
C LYS A 156 5.61 4.92 -19.63
N ARG A 157 6.31 5.60 -20.55
CA ARG A 157 6.01 5.47 -21.99
C ARG A 157 5.80 4.00 -22.30
N SER A 158 4.66 3.67 -22.90
CA SER A 158 4.33 2.30 -23.27
C SER A 158 5.53 1.72 -24.03
N VAL A 159 5.95 0.51 -23.68
CA VAL A 159 7.02 -0.17 -24.44
C VAL A 159 6.68 -0.19 -25.95
N VAL A 160 5.39 -0.26 -26.27
CA VAL A 160 4.88 -0.18 -27.66
C VAL A 160 5.23 1.15 -28.32
N ASP A 161 5.20 2.27 -27.60
CA ASP A 161 5.53 3.60 -28.14
C ASP A 161 7.03 3.76 -28.39
N SER A 162 7.86 2.88 -27.82
CA SER A 162 9.31 2.82 -28.04
C SER A 162 9.73 1.80 -29.10
N LEU A 163 8.79 0.94 -29.55
CA LEU A 163 9.05 -0.07 -30.56
C LEU A 163 8.67 0.47 -31.94
N ASP A 164 9.67 0.65 -32.80
CA ASP A 164 9.45 0.94 -34.21
C ASP A 164 9.11 -0.37 -34.96
N ILE A 165 7.82 -0.77 -34.85
CA ILE A 165 7.32 -2.02 -35.46
C ILE A 165 7.31 -1.93 -36.99
N GLU A 166 7.15 -0.73 -37.56
CA GLU A 166 7.08 -0.54 -38.99
C GLU A 166 8.44 -0.79 -39.65
N SER A 167 9.53 -0.37 -39.02
CA SER A 167 10.89 -0.61 -39.53
C SER A 167 11.36 -2.05 -39.39
N MET A 168 10.66 -2.89 -38.60
CA MET A 168 11.04 -4.31 -38.48
C MET A 168 10.83 -5.02 -39.81
N THR A 169 11.85 -5.69 -40.31
CA THR A 169 11.78 -6.57 -41.49
C THR A 169 11.53 -8.00 -41.02
N ILE A 170 10.84 -8.75 -41.86
CA ILE A 170 10.71 -10.20 -41.70
C ILE A 170 11.80 -10.81 -42.59
N GLU A 171 12.67 -11.61 -41.99
CA GLU A 171 13.78 -12.25 -42.71
C GLU A 171 13.25 -13.18 -43.81
N ASP A 172 13.93 -13.25 -44.96
CA ASP A 172 13.53 -14.08 -46.08
C ASP A 172 13.46 -15.58 -45.75
N GLU A 173 14.24 -16.00 -44.77
CA GLU A 173 14.26 -17.38 -44.27
C GLU A 173 13.00 -17.76 -43.46
N TYR A 174 12.21 -16.76 -43.01
CA TYR A 174 11.00 -17.01 -42.27
C TYR A 174 9.87 -17.52 -43.17
N SER A 175 9.52 -18.79 -43.01
CA SER A 175 8.46 -19.47 -43.77
C SER A 175 7.11 -19.57 -43.06
N GLY A 176 6.97 -18.92 -41.88
CA GLY A 176 5.74 -18.95 -41.06
C GLY A 176 4.69 -17.95 -41.53
N PRO A 177 3.52 -17.93 -40.86
CA PRO A 177 2.40 -17.08 -41.22
C PRO A 177 2.76 -15.60 -41.15
N LYS A 178 2.36 -14.85 -42.17
CA LYS A 178 2.56 -13.38 -42.28
C LYS A 178 1.20 -12.70 -42.33
N LEU A 179 1.10 -11.51 -41.72
CA LEU A 179 -0.12 -10.70 -41.81
C LEU A 179 -0.23 -10.08 -43.21
N GLU A 180 -1.39 -10.18 -43.82
CA GLU A 180 -1.71 -9.53 -45.09
C GLU A 180 -2.13 -8.09 -44.82
N ASP A 181 -1.44 -7.13 -45.40
CA ASP A 181 -1.66 -5.69 -45.11
C ASP A 181 -1.73 -5.34 -43.65
N GLY A 182 -0.97 -6.06 -42.81
CA GLY A 182 -0.94 -5.86 -41.34
C GLY A 182 -2.20 -6.31 -40.61
N LYS A 183 -3.15 -6.97 -41.27
CA LYS A 183 -4.44 -7.38 -40.67
C LYS A 183 -4.47 -8.88 -40.40
N VAL A 184 -5.19 -9.24 -39.34
CA VAL A 184 -5.46 -10.64 -39.02
C VAL A 184 -6.60 -11.16 -39.89
N THR A 185 -6.37 -12.26 -40.61
CA THR A 185 -7.36 -12.95 -41.44
C THR A 185 -7.63 -14.35 -40.89
N ILE A 186 -8.75 -14.97 -41.36
CA ILE A 186 -9.06 -16.35 -40.97
C ILE A 186 -7.99 -17.32 -41.51
N SER A 187 -7.45 -17.05 -42.70
CA SER A 187 -6.35 -17.83 -43.28
C SER A 187 -5.13 -17.78 -42.41
N PHE A 188 -4.70 -16.56 -42.02
CA PHE A 188 -3.60 -16.35 -41.10
C PHE A 188 -3.79 -17.12 -39.78
N MET A 189 -4.99 -17.09 -39.20
CA MET A 189 -5.26 -17.79 -37.96
C MET A 189 -5.17 -19.30 -38.07
N LYS A 190 -5.64 -19.88 -39.16
CA LYS A 190 -5.50 -21.31 -39.44
C LYS A 190 -4.03 -21.72 -39.58
N GLU A 191 -3.25 -20.95 -40.33
CA GLU A 191 -1.81 -21.17 -40.50
C GLU A 191 -1.07 -21.00 -39.16
N LEU A 192 -1.41 -19.99 -38.35
CA LEU A 192 -0.83 -19.75 -37.07
C LEU A 192 -1.08 -20.92 -36.09
N MET A 193 -2.32 -21.43 -36.06
CA MET A 193 -2.65 -22.59 -35.21
C MET A 193 -1.85 -23.84 -35.63
N GLN A 194 -1.69 -24.08 -36.94
CA GLN A 194 -0.87 -25.19 -37.42
C GLN A 194 0.62 -24.97 -37.09
N TRP A 195 1.11 -23.74 -37.28
CA TRP A 195 2.47 -23.35 -36.94
C TRP A 195 2.82 -23.59 -35.45
N TYR A 196 1.89 -23.27 -34.54
CA TYR A 196 2.05 -23.54 -33.10
C TYR A 196 1.92 -25.04 -32.76
N LYS A 197 1.09 -25.81 -33.46
CA LYS A 197 1.07 -27.28 -33.33
C LYS A 197 2.41 -27.91 -33.71
N ASP A 198 3.10 -27.33 -34.67
CA ASP A 198 4.46 -27.74 -35.06
C ASP A 198 5.54 -27.18 -34.14
N GLN A 199 5.15 -26.58 -33.00
CA GLN A 199 6.04 -25.98 -31.97
C GLN A 199 6.98 -24.89 -32.52
N LYS A 200 6.56 -24.20 -33.60
CA LYS A 200 7.30 -23.10 -34.20
C LYS A 200 6.87 -21.77 -33.66
N LYS A 201 7.78 -20.78 -33.62
CA LYS A 201 7.52 -19.44 -33.07
C LYS A 201 7.02 -18.49 -34.17
N LEU A 202 6.01 -17.68 -33.82
CA LEU A 202 5.58 -16.59 -34.70
C LEU A 202 6.65 -15.51 -34.74
N HIS A 203 6.85 -14.89 -35.90
CA HIS A 203 7.77 -13.78 -36.02
C HIS A 203 7.36 -12.60 -35.16
N ARG A 204 8.34 -11.98 -34.46
CA ARG A 204 8.10 -10.91 -33.49
C ARG A 204 7.31 -9.72 -34.08
N LYS A 205 7.55 -9.33 -35.34
CA LYS A 205 6.80 -8.26 -36.01
C LYS A 205 5.31 -8.57 -36.01
N CYS A 206 4.92 -9.78 -36.47
CA CYS A 206 3.52 -10.19 -36.48
C CYS A 206 2.90 -10.26 -35.11
N ALA A 207 3.65 -10.74 -34.10
CA ALA A 207 3.21 -10.76 -32.72
C ALA A 207 2.94 -9.33 -32.17
N TYR A 208 3.84 -8.40 -32.39
CA TYR A 208 3.66 -7.00 -31.98
C TYR A 208 2.48 -6.33 -32.72
N GLN A 209 2.31 -6.58 -34.00
CA GLN A 209 1.17 -6.05 -34.77
C GLN A 209 -0.17 -6.54 -34.21
N ILE A 210 -0.27 -7.84 -33.83
CA ILE A 210 -1.46 -8.38 -33.17
C ILE A 210 -1.70 -7.68 -31.81
N LEU A 211 -0.66 -7.54 -30.99
CA LEU A 211 -0.77 -6.91 -29.67
C LEU A 211 -1.22 -5.45 -29.74
N VAL A 212 -0.69 -4.68 -30.68
CA VAL A 212 -1.08 -3.27 -30.89
C VAL A 212 -2.54 -3.17 -31.30
N GLN A 213 -2.96 -3.98 -32.28
CA GLN A 213 -4.34 -3.97 -32.75
C GLN A 213 -5.33 -4.38 -31.65
N VAL A 214 -5.01 -5.41 -30.87
CA VAL A 214 -5.84 -5.83 -29.74
C VAL A 214 -5.91 -4.74 -28.66
N LYS A 215 -4.78 -4.11 -28.33
CA LYS A 215 -4.76 -2.97 -27.41
C LYS A 215 -5.71 -1.86 -27.87
N GLU A 216 -5.70 -1.53 -29.16
CA GLU A 216 -6.60 -0.53 -29.74
C GLU A 216 -8.06 -0.94 -29.67
N VAL A 217 -8.39 -2.19 -29.99
CA VAL A 217 -9.76 -2.71 -29.88
C VAL A 217 -10.23 -2.70 -28.42
N LEU A 218 -9.42 -3.22 -27.50
CA LEU A 218 -9.78 -3.30 -26.09
C LEU A 218 -9.89 -1.93 -25.43
N SER A 219 -9.08 -0.94 -25.83
CA SER A 219 -9.13 0.42 -25.27
C SER A 219 -10.43 1.16 -25.62
N LYS A 220 -11.13 0.75 -26.69
CA LYS A 220 -12.42 1.29 -27.11
C LYS A 220 -13.61 0.61 -26.44
N LEU A 221 -13.40 -0.53 -25.76
CA LEU A 221 -14.45 -1.25 -25.06
C LEU A 221 -14.66 -0.66 -23.64
N SER A 222 -15.89 -0.71 -23.17
CA SER A 222 -16.20 -0.35 -21.77
C SER A 222 -15.62 -1.37 -20.80
N THR A 223 -15.33 -0.94 -19.56
CA THR A 223 -14.80 -1.81 -18.50
C THR A 223 -15.76 -2.97 -18.16
N LEU A 224 -17.07 -2.76 -18.36
CA LEU A 224 -18.11 -3.77 -18.26
C LEU A 224 -18.65 -4.00 -19.68
N VAL A 225 -18.37 -5.16 -20.25
CA VAL A 225 -18.93 -5.59 -21.54
C VAL A 225 -20.10 -6.52 -21.22
N GLU A 226 -21.30 -6.16 -21.70
CA GLU A 226 -22.41 -7.13 -21.76
C GLU A 226 -22.03 -8.20 -22.78
N THR A 227 -21.66 -9.38 -22.29
CA THR A 227 -21.37 -10.53 -23.12
C THR A 227 -22.69 -11.13 -23.61
N THR A 228 -23.02 -10.93 -24.86
CA THR A 228 -23.88 -11.89 -25.56
C THR A 228 -23.09 -13.18 -25.67
N LEU A 229 -23.71 -14.33 -25.39
CA LEU A 229 -23.23 -15.72 -25.25
C LEU A 229 -22.03 -16.22 -26.10
N LYS A 230 -21.26 -15.37 -26.74
CA LYS A 230 -20.27 -15.73 -27.78
C LYS A 230 -18.81 -15.66 -27.36
N GLU A 231 -18.48 -14.99 -26.24
CA GLU A 231 -17.10 -14.84 -25.80
C GLU A 231 -17.02 -14.88 -24.26
N ILE A 232 -16.59 -16.00 -23.70
CA ILE A 232 -16.26 -16.11 -22.29
C ILE A 232 -14.77 -16.43 -22.18
N PHE A 233 -13.97 -15.46 -21.75
CA PHE A 233 -12.58 -15.68 -21.38
C PHE A 233 -12.50 -15.78 -19.86
N ASN A 234 -12.27 -16.98 -19.36
CA ASN A 234 -12.03 -17.21 -17.93
C ASN A 234 -10.52 -17.18 -17.70
N GLY A 235 -9.98 -16.14 -17.09
CA GLY A 235 -8.56 -15.81 -16.86
C GLY A 235 -7.56 -16.97 -16.73
N ASP A 236 -6.31 -16.66 -16.34
CA ASP A 236 -5.26 -17.65 -16.04
C ASP A 236 -4.59 -18.31 -17.27
N PHE A 237 -4.56 -17.61 -18.41
CA PHE A 237 -3.97 -18.15 -19.64
C PHE A 237 -2.44 -18.11 -19.70
N VAL A 238 -1.78 -17.35 -18.84
CA VAL A 238 -0.37 -17.00 -18.96
C VAL A 238 0.52 -17.60 -17.86
N ASP A 239 -0.02 -18.00 -16.73
CA ASP A 239 0.76 -18.38 -15.56
C ASP A 239 1.16 -19.86 -15.47
N ARG A 240 0.58 -20.73 -16.28
CA ARG A 240 0.77 -22.18 -16.16
C ARG A 240 0.91 -22.85 -17.52
N GLY A 241 2.14 -23.07 -17.94
CA GLY A 241 2.44 -23.89 -19.09
C GLY A 241 3.48 -23.29 -20.04
N SER A 242 4.11 -24.17 -20.84
CA SER A 242 5.18 -23.82 -21.76
C SER A 242 4.72 -23.05 -23.00
N PHE A 243 3.40 -22.97 -23.24
CA PHE A 243 2.80 -22.40 -24.45
C PHE A 243 1.89 -21.19 -24.16
N SER A 244 2.12 -20.48 -23.05
CA SER A 244 1.29 -19.36 -22.63
C SER A 244 1.22 -18.22 -23.66
N VAL A 245 2.33 -17.94 -24.35
CA VAL A 245 2.40 -16.88 -25.34
C VAL A 245 1.62 -17.26 -26.60
N GLU A 246 1.74 -18.52 -27.04
CA GLU A 246 1.04 -19.05 -28.20
C GLU A 246 -0.48 -19.04 -27.99
N VAL A 247 -0.93 -19.41 -26.79
CA VAL A 247 -2.36 -19.39 -26.42
C VAL A 247 -2.89 -17.95 -26.44
N ILE A 248 -2.21 -17.01 -25.80
CA ILE A 248 -2.71 -15.63 -25.73
C ILE A 248 -2.70 -14.95 -27.10
N LEU A 249 -1.68 -15.16 -27.91
CA LEU A 249 -1.63 -14.60 -29.28
C LEU A 249 -2.72 -15.20 -30.16
N THR A 250 -3.04 -16.50 -30.02
CA THR A 250 -4.16 -17.13 -30.70
C THR A 250 -5.48 -16.51 -30.33
N LEU A 251 -5.76 -16.34 -29.03
CA LEU A 251 -6.97 -15.69 -28.53
C LEU A 251 -7.09 -14.24 -29.02
N PHE A 252 -6.00 -13.49 -28.98
CA PHE A 252 -5.95 -12.11 -29.45
C PHE A 252 -6.17 -12.03 -30.98
N GLY A 253 -5.59 -12.94 -31.76
CA GLY A 253 -5.82 -13.00 -33.18
C GLY A 253 -7.30 -13.25 -33.51
N PHE A 254 -7.95 -14.19 -32.83
CA PHE A 254 -9.37 -14.44 -33.01
C PHE A 254 -10.23 -13.23 -32.61
N LYS A 255 -9.83 -12.47 -31.56
CA LYS A 255 -10.55 -11.24 -31.16
C LYS A 255 -10.53 -10.15 -32.23
N LEU A 256 -9.53 -10.14 -33.10
CA LEU A 256 -9.40 -9.19 -34.21
C LEU A 256 -10.21 -9.57 -35.45
N LEU A 257 -10.72 -10.80 -35.51
CA LEU A 257 -11.55 -11.22 -36.65
C LEU A 257 -12.95 -10.58 -36.56
N PRO A 258 -13.56 -10.17 -37.68
CA PRO A 258 -14.93 -9.71 -37.68
C PRO A 258 -15.88 -10.84 -37.26
N SER A 259 -16.78 -10.53 -36.31
CA SER A 259 -17.83 -11.45 -35.86
C SER A 259 -18.63 -11.96 -37.08
N PRO A 260 -18.73 -13.21 -37.38
CA PRO A 260 -19.10 -14.43 -36.68
C PRO A 260 -18.11 -15.61 -36.81
N ALA A 261 -16.85 -15.36 -37.17
CA ALA A 261 -15.88 -16.42 -37.46
C ALA A 261 -15.45 -17.28 -36.24
N ILE A 262 -15.80 -16.90 -35.06
CA ILE A 262 -15.35 -17.56 -33.80
C ILE A 262 -16.24 -18.76 -33.42
N LEU A 263 -17.32 -19.00 -34.14
CA LEU A 263 -18.35 -20.00 -33.73
C LEU A 263 -18.08 -21.42 -34.21
N CYS A 264 -16.96 -21.73 -34.85
CA CYS A 264 -16.66 -23.03 -35.42
C CYS A 264 -15.34 -23.65 -34.94
N LEU A 265 -14.96 -23.44 -33.68
CA LEU A 265 -13.81 -24.17 -33.10
C LEU A 265 -14.20 -24.86 -31.81
#